data_a6c0e084f5e45983029287c725cd5d15
#
_entry.id   a6c0e084f5e45983029287c725cd5d15
#
_cell.length_a   1.000
_cell.length_b   1.000
_cell.length_c   1.000
_cell.angle_alpha   90.00
_cell.angle_beta   90.00
_cell.angle_gamma   90.00
#
_symmetry.space_group_name_H-M   'P 1'
#
loop_
_entity.id
_entity.type
_entity.pdbx_description
1 polymer ?
#
loop_
_entity_poly.entity_id
_entity_poly.type
_entity_poly.pdbx_seq_one_letter_code
_entity_poly.pdbx_strand_id
1 'polypeptide(L)'
;MAGRDFPFAGLDTDNVDAAAADREMAELRRRIEGSAVAGTNDSVERFSQRATEAGAVVLRCARPEDAPAALEAQLKALGRVVLAGDTLTKRCRFDDYYRERFPDVQFFAEDARQDAEGEKAVKHRAAGMDAGIGSGIAGIADAGAVVIRASENERRSVSLLSATHVVLLPVDRILPSLVHAASLLREETGAQGHSAVTIVGGPSKTADIEKVLVTGVHGPGRFVIVLLDRT
;
A
#
# COMPACT_ATOMS: atom_id res chain seq x y z
N MET A 1 -30.27 14.72 24.76
CA MET A 1 -29.34 13.89 24.02
C MET A 1 -28.09 13.75 24.87
N ALA A 2 -27.92 12.60 25.53
CA ALA A 2 -26.81 12.36 26.43
C ALA A 2 -25.54 12.13 25.61
N GLY A 3 -24.47 12.90 25.92
CA GLY A 3 -23.14 12.70 25.34
C GLY A 3 -22.63 11.31 25.66
N ARG A 4 -22.21 10.58 24.65
CA ARG A 4 -21.48 9.33 24.82
C ARG A 4 -20.06 9.70 25.27
N ASP A 5 -19.73 9.36 26.51
CA ASP A 5 -18.37 9.44 27.00
C ASP A 5 -17.48 8.53 26.14
N PHE A 6 -16.52 9.12 25.45
CA PHE A 6 -15.49 8.38 24.77
C PHE A 6 -14.60 7.68 25.80
N PRO A 7 -14.22 6.40 25.60
CA PRO A 7 -13.46 5.61 26.57
C PRO A 7 -12.02 6.10 26.83
N PHE A 8 -11.64 7.26 26.28
CA PHE A 8 -10.35 7.91 26.48
C PHE A 8 -10.39 9.17 27.36
N ALA A 9 -11.56 9.51 27.94
CA ALA A 9 -11.69 10.56 28.93
C ALA A 9 -11.07 10.10 30.25
N GLY A 10 -9.75 10.30 30.41
CA GLY A 10 -8.98 9.91 31.60
C GLY A 10 -7.51 9.63 31.34
N LEU A 11 -7.04 9.67 30.09
CA LEU A 11 -5.61 9.71 29.82
C LEU A 11 -5.12 11.11 30.17
N ASP A 12 -4.40 11.23 31.28
CA ASP A 12 -3.67 12.42 31.67
C ASP A 12 -2.52 12.64 30.67
N THR A 13 -2.83 13.38 29.59
CA THR A 13 -1.85 13.70 28.54
C THR A 13 -0.85 14.76 29.02
N ASP A 14 -1.09 15.41 30.14
CA ASP A 14 -0.27 16.49 30.68
C ASP A 14 0.94 15.96 31.48
N ASN A 15 0.98 14.65 31.77
CA ASN A 15 2.02 14.03 32.58
C ASN A 15 2.92 13.05 31.80
N VAL A 16 2.93 13.10 30.48
CA VAL A 16 3.90 12.35 29.68
C VAL A 16 5.22 13.12 29.67
N ASP A 17 6.24 12.61 30.38
CA ASP A 17 7.60 13.13 30.25
C ASP A 17 8.08 12.87 28.80
N ALA A 18 7.84 13.86 27.94
CA ALA A 18 8.20 13.82 26.54
C ALA A 18 9.71 13.51 26.33
N ALA A 19 10.55 13.97 27.24
CA ALA A 19 11.99 13.70 27.21
C ALA A 19 12.33 12.26 27.60
N ALA A 20 11.53 11.63 28.47
CA ALA A 20 11.67 10.21 28.80
C ALA A 20 11.18 9.33 27.65
N ALA A 21 10.03 9.67 27.04
CA ALA A 21 9.50 8.98 25.87
C ALA A 21 10.47 9.07 24.67
N ASP A 22 11.07 10.22 24.43
CA ASP A 22 12.08 10.41 23.37
C ASP A 22 13.35 9.60 23.63
N ARG A 23 13.80 9.50 24.88
CA ARG A 23 14.95 8.65 25.25
C ARG A 23 14.66 7.18 25.06
N GLU A 24 13.49 6.71 25.48
CA GLU A 24 13.07 5.32 25.31
C GLU A 24 12.91 4.96 23.83
N MET A 25 12.35 5.86 23.03
CA MET A 25 12.26 5.71 21.59
C MET A 25 13.61 5.70 20.90
N ALA A 26 14.56 6.53 21.35
CA ALA A 26 15.93 6.54 20.82
C ALA A 26 16.70 5.26 21.17
N GLU A 27 16.49 4.70 22.35
CA GLU A 27 17.07 3.42 22.76
C GLU A 27 16.47 2.25 21.98
N LEU A 28 15.14 2.25 21.81
CA LEU A 28 14.43 1.27 20.99
C LEU A 28 14.93 1.30 19.53
N ARG A 29 15.11 2.50 18.98
CA ARG A 29 15.69 2.68 17.64
C ARG A 29 17.06 2.06 17.51
N ARG A 30 18.00 2.37 18.41
CA ARG A 30 19.35 1.81 18.38
C ARG A 30 19.36 0.29 18.43
N ARG A 31 18.50 -0.31 19.24
CA ARG A 31 18.33 -1.78 19.34
C ARG A 31 17.78 -2.37 18.05
N ILE A 32 16.87 -1.67 17.39
CA ILE A 32 16.21 -2.08 16.14
C ILE A 32 17.17 -1.96 14.95
N GLU A 33 17.83 -0.81 14.81
CA GLU A 33 18.79 -0.53 13.74
C GLU A 33 19.99 -1.49 13.78
N GLY A 34 20.40 -1.91 14.98
CA GLY A 34 21.47 -2.90 15.16
C GLY A 34 21.08 -4.36 14.87
N SER A 35 19.79 -4.67 14.74
CA SER A 35 19.31 -6.05 14.64
C SER A 35 18.58 -6.40 13.35
N ALA A 36 18.19 -5.42 12.54
CA ALA A 36 17.31 -5.64 11.40
C ALA A 36 18.01 -5.45 10.06
N VAL A 37 18.12 -6.52 9.31
CA VAL A 37 18.43 -6.47 7.89
C VAL A 37 17.10 -6.62 7.13
N ALA A 38 16.72 -5.59 6.37
CA ALA A 38 15.57 -5.66 5.48
C ALA A 38 15.81 -6.72 4.37
N GLY A 39 14.74 -7.36 3.90
CA GLY A 39 14.80 -8.26 2.77
C GLY A 39 15.51 -9.59 3.00
N THR A 40 15.66 -10.04 4.25
CA THR A 40 16.15 -11.40 4.51
C THR A 40 15.15 -12.43 3.99
N ASN A 41 15.62 -13.62 3.58
CA ASN A 41 14.75 -14.69 3.13
C ASN A 41 13.66 -15.01 4.16
N ASP A 42 13.99 -15.08 5.44
CA ASP A 42 13.02 -15.30 6.53
C ASP A 42 11.94 -14.20 6.59
N SER A 43 12.34 -12.93 6.44
CA SER A 43 11.38 -11.81 6.41
C SER A 43 10.46 -11.87 5.19
N VAL A 44 10.98 -12.24 4.01
CA VAL A 44 10.21 -12.36 2.77
C VAL A 44 9.21 -13.52 2.84
N GLU A 45 9.65 -14.67 3.36
CA GLU A 45 8.78 -15.84 3.54
C GLU A 45 7.66 -15.55 4.54
N ARG A 46 8.00 -14.98 5.70
CA ARG A 46 7.03 -14.58 6.74
C ARG A 46 6.04 -13.56 6.21
N PHE A 47 6.52 -12.54 5.50
CA PHE A 47 5.68 -11.56 4.84
C PHE A 47 4.67 -12.23 3.90
N SER A 48 5.15 -13.10 3.01
CA SER A 48 4.33 -13.78 2.01
C SER A 48 3.26 -14.65 2.66
N GLN A 49 3.62 -15.39 3.71
CA GLN A 49 2.69 -16.20 4.47
C GLN A 49 1.60 -15.33 5.12
N ARG A 50 1.99 -14.29 5.88
CA ARG A 50 1.05 -13.41 6.58
C ARG A 50 0.14 -12.65 5.64
N ALA A 51 0.66 -12.14 4.54
CA ALA A 51 -0.15 -11.46 3.53
C ALA A 51 -1.19 -12.41 2.91
N THR A 52 -0.81 -13.65 2.64
CA THR A 52 -1.73 -14.68 2.11
C THR A 52 -2.80 -15.05 3.14
N GLU A 53 -2.44 -15.23 4.41
CA GLU A 53 -3.38 -15.47 5.51
C GLU A 53 -4.40 -14.32 5.67
N ALA A 54 -3.97 -13.08 5.43
CA ALA A 54 -4.83 -11.90 5.44
C ALA A 54 -5.76 -11.82 4.21
N GLY A 55 -5.53 -12.64 3.19
CA GLY A 55 -6.34 -12.75 1.97
C GLY A 55 -5.75 -11.99 0.76
N ALA A 56 -4.49 -11.58 0.82
CA ALA A 56 -3.79 -11.05 -0.34
C ALA A 56 -3.34 -12.19 -1.27
N VAL A 57 -3.24 -11.88 -2.56
CA VAL A 57 -2.53 -12.71 -3.54
C VAL A 57 -1.10 -12.22 -3.62
N VAL A 58 -0.13 -13.09 -3.38
CA VAL A 58 1.29 -12.75 -3.45
C VAL A 58 1.89 -13.39 -4.68
N LEU A 59 2.43 -12.58 -5.57
CA LEU A 59 3.20 -13.01 -6.75
C LEU A 59 4.67 -12.65 -6.53
N ARG A 60 5.59 -13.47 -7.01
CA ARG A 60 7.03 -13.20 -6.94
C ARG A 60 7.62 -13.19 -8.34
N CYS A 61 8.32 -12.13 -8.70
CA CYS A 61 8.96 -11.93 -9.98
C CYS A 61 10.45 -11.73 -9.79
N ALA A 62 11.26 -12.56 -10.48
CA ALA A 62 12.70 -12.44 -10.42
C ALA A 62 13.21 -11.17 -11.12
N ARG A 63 12.48 -10.70 -12.12
CA ARG A 63 12.78 -9.48 -12.87
C ARG A 63 11.57 -8.55 -12.90
N PRO A 64 11.77 -7.23 -12.78
CA PRO A 64 10.68 -6.26 -12.82
C PRO A 64 9.81 -6.34 -14.08
N GLU A 65 10.41 -6.56 -15.23
CA GLU A 65 9.73 -6.63 -16.52
C GLU A 65 8.80 -7.86 -16.68
N ASP A 66 8.92 -8.86 -15.84
CA ASP A 66 8.03 -10.03 -15.84
C ASP A 66 6.70 -9.76 -15.08
N ALA A 67 6.66 -8.69 -14.27
CA ALA A 67 5.53 -8.38 -13.41
C ALA A 67 4.19 -8.16 -14.15
N PRO A 68 4.13 -7.44 -15.29
CA PRO A 68 2.88 -7.24 -16.01
C PRO A 68 2.27 -8.55 -16.52
N ALA A 69 3.09 -9.44 -17.10
CA ALA A 69 2.63 -10.73 -17.61
C ALA A 69 2.17 -11.68 -16.49
N ALA A 70 2.90 -11.69 -15.35
CA ALA A 70 2.53 -12.47 -14.18
C ALA A 70 1.18 -11.99 -13.59
N LEU A 71 0.98 -10.67 -13.55
CA LEU A 71 -0.27 -10.07 -13.08
C LEU A 71 -1.44 -10.40 -14.00
N GLU A 72 -1.28 -10.27 -15.31
CA GLU A 72 -2.31 -10.60 -16.31
C GLU A 72 -2.70 -12.08 -16.22
N ALA A 73 -1.74 -13.00 -16.11
CA ALA A 73 -2.01 -14.42 -15.94
C ALA A 73 -2.82 -14.72 -14.67
N GLN A 74 -2.60 -13.97 -13.58
CA GLN A 74 -3.31 -14.14 -12.32
C GLN A 74 -4.70 -13.52 -12.33
N LEU A 75 -4.91 -12.41 -13.01
CA LEU A 75 -6.16 -11.63 -12.94
C LEU A 75 -7.13 -11.90 -14.09
N LYS A 76 -6.75 -12.62 -15.13
CA LYS A 76 -7.53 -13.15 -16.27
C LYS A 76 -8.54 -12.23 -16.98
N ALA A 77 -8.83 -11.04 -16.47
CA ALA A 77 -9.86 -10.13 -16.98
C ALA A 77 -9.56 -8.67 -16.66
N LEU A 78 -8.30 -8.27 -16.81
CA LEU A 78 -7.95 -6.85 -16.71
C LEU A 78 -8.23 -6.19 -18.06
N GLY A 79 -9.31 -5.42 -18.14
CA GLY A 79 -9.63 -4.61 -19.33
C GLY A 79 -9.30 -3.13 -19.12
N ARG A 80 -9.50 -2.65 -17.89
CA ARG A 80 -9.33 -1.23 -17.54
C ARG A 80 -8.45 -1.10 -16.30
N VAL A 81 -7.32 -0.42 -16.47
CA VAL A 81 -6.29 -0.31 -15.43
C VAL A 81 -5.92 1.14 -15.22
N VAL A 82 -5.78 1.56 -13.96
CA VAL A 82 -5.17 2.84 -13.60
C VAL A 82 -3.77 2.60 -13.05
N LEU A 83 -2.78 3.30 -13.62
CA LEU A 83 -1.37 3.17 -13.23
C LEU A 83 -0.92 4.41 -12.45
N ALA A 84 -0.20 4.20 -11.35
CA ALA A 84 0.59 5.26 -10.75
C ALA A 84 1.74 5.66 -11.68
N GLY A 85 2.07 6.96 -11.69
CA GLY A 85 3.17 7.50 -12.48
C GLY A 85 4.54 7.38 -11.81
N ASP A 86 4.72 6.43 -10.89
CA ASP A 86 5.94 6.29 -10.11
C ASP A 86 7.08 5.57 -10.87
N THR A 87 8.28 5.64 -10.30
CA THR A 87 9.47 5.07 -10.93
C THR A 87 9.41 3.54 -11.05
N LEU A 88 8.76 2.85 -10.10
CA LEU A 88 8.74 1.40 -10.08
C LEU A 88 7.78 0.82 -11.12
N THR A 89 6.60 1.43 -11.30
CA THR A 89 5.67 1.07 -12.37
C THR A 89 6.29 1.23 -13.75
N LYS A 90 7.05 2.32 -13.97
CA LYS A 90 7.82 2.55 -15.21
C LYS A 90 8.92 1.52 -15.40
N ARG A 91 9.66 1.20 -14.33
CA ARG A 91 10.73 0.20 -14.38
C ARG A 91 10.23 -1.20 -14.68
N CYS A 92 9.05 -1.54 -14.20
CA CYS A 92 8.35 -2.78 -14.55
C CYS A 92 7.73 -2.73 -15.95
N ARG A 93 7.80 -1.60 -16.67
CA ARG A 93 7.26 -1.41 -18.00
C ARG A 93 5.75 -1.65 -18.10
N PHE A 94 5.01 -1.34 -17.02
CA PHE A 94 3.55 -1.49 -17.02
C PHE A 94 2.88 -0.59 -18.04
N ASP A 95 3.38 0.63 -18.20
CA ASP A 95 2.90 1.61 -19.18
C ASP A 95 3.01 1.08 -20.62
N ASP A 96 4.18 0.62 -21.04
CA ASP A 96 4.38 0.03 -22.37
C ASP A 96 3.49 -1.20 -22.57
N TYR A 97 3.54 -2.13 -21.60
CA TYR A 97 2.84 -3.41 -21.68
C TYR A 97 1.33 -3.24 -21.83
N TYR A 98 0.72 -2.33 -21.08
CA TYR A 98 -0.73 -2.14 -21.11
C TYR A 98 -1.17 -1.22 -22.25
N ARG A 99 -0.37 -0.21 -22.69
CA ARG A 99 -0.69 0.60 -23.88
C ARG A 99 -0.83 -0.26 -25.14
N GLU A 100 0.00 -1.28 -25.28
CA GLU A 100 -0.05 -2.18 -26.43
C GLU A 100 -1.27 -3.11 -26.41
N ARG A 101 -1.81 -3.43 -25.25
CA ARG A 101 -2.85 -4.45 -25.07
C ARG A 101 -4.23 -3.89 -24.80
N PHE A 102 -4.31 -2.77 -24.11
CA PHE A 102 -5.58 -2.22 -23.64
C PHE A 102 -5.72 -0.75 -24.04
N PRO A 103 -6.66 -0.40 -24.93
CA PRO A 103 -6.85 0.99 -25.38
C PRO A 103 -7.33 1.92 -24.25
N ASP A 104 -7.95 1.36 -23.20
CA ASP A 104 -8.54 2.13 -22.10
C ASP A 104 -7.65 2.19 -20.84
N VAL A 105 -6.32 2.05 -21.00
CA VAL A 105 -5.36 2.24 -19.91
C VAL A 105 -5.29 3.71 -19.53
N GLN A 106 -5.45 4.00 -18.24
CA GLN A 106 -5.35 5.36 -17.72
C GLN A 106 -4.06 5.55 -16.93
N PHE A 107 -3.36 6.63 -17.25
CA PHE A 107 -2.15 7.05 -16.54
C PHE A 107 -2.52 8.22 -15.65
N PHE A 108 -2.50 7.97 -14.34
CA PHE A 108 -2.94 8.94 -13.36
C PHE A 108 -2.14 10.26 -13.42
N ALA A 109 -0.84 10.18 -13.70
CA ALA A 109 0.04 11.35 -13.74
C ALA A 109 -0.22 12.28 -14.95
N GLU A 110 -0.73 11.74 -16.05
CA GLU A 110 -1.01 12.52 -17.28
C GLU A 110 -2.36 13.24 -17.17
N ASP A 111 -3.34 12.61 -16.54
CA ASP A 111 -4.71 13.13 -16.45
C ASP A 111 -4.96 14.08 -15.26
N ALA A 112 -4.12 14.02 -14.22
CA ALA A 112 -4.37 14.68 -12.94
C ALA A 112 -4.00 16.17 -12.87
N ARG A 113 -3.41 16.75 -13.92
CA ARG A 113 -2.98 18.15 -13.97
C ARG A 113 -4.04 19.12 -14.46
N GLN A 114 -5.21 18.66 -14.77
CA GLN A 114 -6.32 19.49 -15.22
C GLN A 114 -7.27 19.77 -14.05
N ASP A 115 -7.82 20.95 -13.97
CA ASP A 115 -8.74 21.56 -13.03
C ASP A 115 -9.58 20.66 -12.08
N ALA A 116 -10.34 21.27 -11.17
CA ALA A 116 -11.18 20.53 -10.19
C ALA A 116 -12.26 19.62 -10.83
N GLU A 117 -12.70 19.90 -12.06
CA GLU A 117 -13.63 19.05 -12.80
C GLU A 117 -12.90 17.83 -13.38
N GLY A 118 -11.67 18.01 -13.92
CA GLY A 118 -10.80 16.92 -14.34
C GLY A 118 -10.47 15.97 -13.18
N GLU A 119 -10.22 16.48 -11.98
CA GLU A 119 -9.97 15.65 -10.81
C GLU A 119 -11.20 14.80 -10.42
N LYS A 120 -12.41 15.34 -10.49
CA LYS A 120 -13.65 14.57 -10.27
C LYS A 120 -13.86 13.50 -11.34
N ALA A 121 -13.61 13.83 -12.60
CA ALA A 121 -13.70 12.88 -13.71
C ALA A 121 -12.69 11.73 -13.57
N VAL A 122 -11.44 12.01 -13.18
CA VAL A 122 -10.42 10.99 -12.90
C VAL A 122 -10.83 10.08 -11.75
N LYS A 123 -11.36 10.64 -10.66
CA LYS A 123 -11.87 9.83 -9.53
C LYS A 123 -13.03 8.93 -9.95
N HIS A 124 -13.94 9.45 -10.74
CA HIS A 124 -15.09 8.68 -11.23
C HIS A 124 -14.66 7.56 -12.17
N ARG A 125 -13.71 7.82 -13.05
CA ARG A 125 -13.11 6.80 -13.91
C ARG A 125 -12.35 5.75 -13.11
N ALA A 126 -11.54 6.16 -12.13
CA ALA A 126 -10.78 5.23 -11.27
C ALA A 126 -11.70 4.25 -10.52
N ALA A 127 -12.90 4.68 -10.11
CA ALA A 127 -13.91 3.81 -9.50
C ALA A 127 -14.46 2.73 -10.45
N GLY A 128 -14.34 2.92 -11.76
CA GLY A 128 -14.74 1.93 -12.77
C GLY A 128 -13.60 1.03 -13.26
N MET A 129 -12.39 1.15 -12.72
CA MET A 129 -11.23 0.35 -13.13
C MET A 129 -11.22 -1.04 -12.49
N ASP A 130 -10.77 -2.02 -13.26
CA ASP A 130 -10.61 -3.39 -12.79
C ASP A 130 -9.45 -3.50 -11.81
N ALA A 131 -8.36 -2.74 -12.03
CA ALA A 131 -7.23 -2.66 -11.13
C ALA A 131 -6.60 -1.26 -11.06
N GLY A 132 -6.12 -0.93 -9.86
CA GLY A 132 -5.20 0.17 -9.61
C GLY A 132 -3.82 -0.38 -9.23
N ILE A 133 -2.78 0.02 -9.96
CA ILE A 133 -1.41 -0.48 -9.80
C ILE A 133 -0.52 0.66 -9.32
N GLY A 134 0.12 0.47 -8.19
CA GLY A 134 1.05 1.41 -7.58
C GLY A 134 2.18 0.71 -6.84
N SER A 135 2.95 1.44 -6.05
CA SER A 135 4.14 0.95 -5.39
C SER A 135 4.03 0.99 -3.87
N GLY A 136 4.56 -0.02 -3.21
CA GLY A 136 4.82 -0.01 -1.77
C GLY A 136 6.17 0.62 -1.45
N ILE A 137 6.21 1.45 -0.42
CA ILE A 137 7.47 2.00 0.11
C ILE A 137 8.17 1.04 1.07
N ALA A 138 7.40 0.19 1.77
CA ALA A 138 7.92 -0.89 2.60
C ALA A 138 6.90 -2.02 2.77
N GLY A 139 7.38 -3.22 3.09
CA GLY A 139 6.61 -4.35 3.61
C GLY A 139 6.88 -4.56 5.10
N ILE A 140 5.91 -5.08 5.85
CA ILE A 140 6.00 -5.40 7.26
C ILE A 140 5.76 -6.90 7.43
N ALA A 141 6.82 -7.67 7.67
CA ALA A 141 6.78 -9.13 7.65
C ALA A 141 5.82 -9.73 8.67
N ASP A 142 5.85 -9.28 9.92
CA ASP A 142 4.99 -9.81 10.98
C ASP A 142 3.50 -9.61 10.72
N ALA A 143 3.14 -8.53 10.01
CA ALA A 143 1.76 -8.18 9.69
C ALA A 143 1.33 -8.63 8.29
N GLY A 144 2.25 -9.01 7.40
CA GLY A 144 1.95 -9.23 5.99
C GLY A 144 1.35 -8.00 5.31
N ALA A 145 1.72 -6.81 5.78
CA ALA A 145 1.14 -5.55 5.36
C ALA A 145 2.12 -4.72 4.53
N VAL A 146 1.59 -3.91 3.62
CA VAL A 146 2.38 -3.00 2.79
C VAL A 146 2.12 -1.56 3.22
N VAL A 147 3.19 -0.77 3.33
CA VAL A 147 3.12 0.67 3.51
C VAL A 147 3.09 1.33 2.13
N ILE A 148 2.06 2.10 1.87
CA ILE A 148 1.90 2.90 0.66
C ILE A 148 1.90 4.39 1.01
N ARG A 149 2.34 5.22 0.07
CA ARG A 149 2.42 6.66 0.24
C ARG A 149 1.70 7.36 -0.90
N ALA A 150 0.74 8.21 -0.55
CA ALA A 150 0.08 9.05 -1.53
C ALA A 150 0.95 10.27 -1.88
N SER A 151 1.19 10.46 -3.15
CA SER A 151 1.98 11.56 -3.73
C SER A 151 1.29 12.13 -4.96
N GLU A 152 1.92 13.10 -5.62
CA GLU A 152 1.42 13.62 -6.91
C GLU A 152 1.37 12.53 -7.99
N ASN A 153 2.30 11.59 -7.97
CA ASN A 153 2.42 10.51 -8.94
C ASN A 153 1.63 9.25 -8.57
N GLU A 154 1.23 9.12 -7.29
CA GLU A 154 0.45 8.00 -6.78
C GLU A 154 -0.60 8.51 -5.80
N ARG A 155 -1.80 8.84 -6.32
CA ARG A 155 -2.87 9.33 -5.47
C ARG A 155 -3.65 8.20 -4.80
N ARG A 156 -4.28 8.51 -3.66
CA ARG A 156 -5.14 7.59 -2.92
C ARG A 156 -6.23 6.92 -3.76
N SER A 157 -6.69 7.56 -4.83
CA SER A 157 -7.68 6.99 -5.74
C SER A 157 -7.20 5.72 -6.43
N VAL A 158 -5.92 5.58 -6.74
CA VAL A 158 -5.33 4.36 -7.32
C VAL A 158 -5.53 3.17 -6.38
N SER A 159 -5.25 3.36 -5.09
CA SER A 159 -5.31 2.30 -4.08
C SER A 159 -6.70 2.03 -3.50
N LEU A 160 -7.66 2.97 -3.63
CA LEU A 160 -8.94 2.88 -2.93
C LEU A 160 -10.16 2.67 -3.83
N LEU A 161 -10.11 3.11 -5.10
CA LEU A 161 -11.31 3.20 -5.93
C LEU A 161 -11.47 2.05 -6.93
N SER A 162 -10.40 1.36 -7.30
CA SER A 162 -10.45 0.20 -8.21
C SER A 162 -10.94 -1.07 -7.50
N ALA A 163 -11.48 -2.00 -8.26
CA ALA A 163 -11.94 -3.29 -7.74
C ALA A 163 -10.79 -4.15 -7.16
N THR A 164 -9.62 -4.06 -7.79
CA THR A 164 -8.39 -4.72 -7.33
C THR A 164 -7.32 -3.67 -7.05
N HIS A 165 -6.68 -3.74 -5.89
CA HIS A 165 -5.46 -2.97 -5.60
C HIS A 165 -4.24 -3.86 -5.80
N VAL A 166 -3.32 -3.42 -6.64
CA VAL A 166 -2.05 -4.10 -6.95
C VAL A 166 -0.90 -3.23 -6.45
N VAL A 167 -0.01 -3.82 -5.65
CA VAL A 167 1.17 -3.13 -5.12
C VAL A 167 2.44 -3.85 -5.56
N LEU A 168 3.34 -3.10 -6.18
CA LEU A 168 4.69 -3.52 -6.50
C LEU A 168 5.57 -3.28 -5.28
N LEU A 169 6.28 -4.31 -4.81
CA LEU A 169 7.10 -4.23 -3.61
C LEU A 169 8.46 -4.91 -3.82
N PRO A 170 9.57 -4.16 -3.80
CA PRO A 170 10.90 -4.73 -3.76
C PRO A 170 11.12 -5.55 -2.48
N VAL A 171 11.71 -6.75 -2.61
CA VAL A 171 11.94 -7.63 -1.45
C VAL A 171 12.91 -7.03 -0.43
N ASP A 172 13.85 -6.22 -0.87
CA ASP A 172 14.82 -5.51 -0.03
C ASP A 172 14.18 -4.42 0.87
N ARG A 173 12.91 -4.08 0.62
CA ARG A 173 12.12 -3.15 1.43
C ARG A 173 11.21 -3.84 2.45
N ILE A 174 11.30 -5.16 2.60
CA ILE A 174 10.52 -5.89 3.60
C ILE A 174 11.23 -5.82 4.95
N LEU A 175 10.62 -5.09 5.88
CA LEU A 175 11.08 -4.92 7.26
C LEU A 175 10.51 -6.03 8.15
N PRO A 176 11.23 -6.48 9.18
CA PRO A 176 10.78 -7.59 10.02
C PRO A 176 9.46 -7.33 10.75
N SER A 177 9.22 -6.10 11.26
CA SER A 177 8.03 -5.78 12.05
C SER A 177 7.62 -4.32 11.91
N LEU A 178 6.43 -3.98 12.45
CA LEU A 178 5.94 -2.61 12.51
C LEU A 178 6.87 -1.68 13.30
N VAL A 179 7.54 -2.21 14.33
CA VAL A 179 8.49 -1.42 15.12
C VAL A 179 9.67 -0.95 14.26
N HIS A 180 10.17 -1.81 13.37
CA HIS A 180 11.21 -1.45 12.40
C HIS A 180 10.73 -0.42 11.36
N ALA A 181 9.43 -0.46 11.04
CA ALA A 181 8.83 0.53 10.14
C ALA A 181 8.56 1.90 10.80
N ALA A 182 8.61 2.01 12.12
CA ALA A 182 8.24 3.24 12.83
C ALA A 182 9.10 4.46 12.44
N SER A 183 10.40 4.28 12.21
CA SER A 183 11.29 5.35 11.75
C SER A 183 10.91 5.82 10.34
N LEU A 184 10.72 4.88 9.42
CA LEU A 184 10.27 5.17 8.06
C LEU A 184 8.91 5.90 8.07
N LEU A 185 7.95 5.42 8.86
CA LEU A 185 6.63 6.04 8.96
C LEU A 185 6.73 7.49 9.49
N ARG A 186 7.60 7.76 10.47
CA ARG A 186 7.81 9.11 10.99
C ARG A 186 8.42 10.03 9.94
N GLU A 187 9.42 9.58 9.20
CA GLU A 187 10.06 10.34 8.12
C GLU A 187 9.05 10.66 7.02
N GLU A 188 8.31 9.67 6.58
CA GLU A 188 7.31 9.82 5.52
C GLU A 188 6.13 10.71 5.93
N THR A 189 5.66 10.64 7.17
CA THR A 189 4.57 11.51 7.66
C THR A 189 5.02 12.95 7.89
N GLY A 190 6.31 13.17 8.18
CA GLY A 190 6.92 14.49 8.33
C GLY A 190 7.38 15.13 7.01
N ALA A 191 7.50 14.36 5.94
CA ALA A 191 7.99 14.86 4.67
C ALA A 191 6.93 15.73 3.95
N GLN A 192 7.38 16.83 3.34
CA GLN A 192 6.52 17.69 2.55
C GLN A 192 6.13 17.01 1.22
N GLY A 193 4.91 17.27 0.75
CA GLY A 193 4.43 16.77 -0.54
C GLY A 193 3.68 15.43 -0.48
N HIS A 194 3.47 14.85 0.71
CA HIS A 194 2.68 13.63 0.88
C HIS A 194 1.35 13.94 1.56
N SER A 195 0.26 13.44 0.96
CA SER A 195 -1.10 13.65 1.50
C SER A 195 -1.52 12.56 2.50
N ALA A 196 -0.91 11.39 2.46
CA ALA A 196 -1.18 10.29 3.37
C ALA A 196 -0.12 9.18 3.27
N VAL A 197 0.15 8.54 4.40
CA VAL A 197 0.84 7.25 4.50
C VAL A 197 -0.15 6.24 5.05
N THR A 198 -0.29 5.09 4.40
CA THR A 198 -1.31 4.09 4.74
C THR A 198 -0.65 2.71 4.86
N ILE A 199 -1.03 1.93 5.87
CA ILE A 199 -0.65 0.53 6.01
C ILE A 199 -1.83 -0.31 5.52
N VAL A 200 -1.59 -1.15 4.51
CA VAL A 200 -2.60 -2.02 3.89
C VAL A 200 -2.29 -3.47 4.23
N GLY A 201 -3.15 -4.10 5.02
CA GLY A 201 -3.00 -5.49 5.51
C GLY A 201 -3.87 -6.51 4.78
N GLY A 202 -4.39 -6.20 3.60
CA GLY A 202 -5.21 -7.12 2.83
C GLY A 202 -6.39 -6.45 2.12
N PRO A 203 -7.28 -7.23 1.50
CA PRO A 203 -8.48 -6.71 0.85
C PRO A 203 -9.45 -6.08 1.84
N SER A 204 -10.28 -5.15 1.36
CA SER A 204 -11.31 -4.51 2.19
C SER A 204 -12.30 -5.55 2.71
N LYS A 205 -12.44 -5.64 4.03
CA LYS A 205 -13.38 -6.55 4.71
C LYS A 205 -14.25 -5.74 5.66
N THR A 206 -15.55 -5.89 5.54
CA THR A 206 -16.54 -5.31 6.46
C THR A 206 -17.27 -6.44 7.16
N ALA A 207 -17.25 -6.46 8.50
CA ALA A 207 -18.06 -7.36 9.29
C ALA A 207 -19.32 -6.61 9.71
N ASP A 208 -20.48 -7.09 9.28
CA ASP A 208 -21.77 -6.57 9.72
C ASP A 208 -22.19 -7.20 11.08
N ILE A 209 -23.18 -6.59 11.72
CA ILE A 209 -23.77 -7.01 13.02
C ILE A 209 -24.23 -8.47 12.97
N GLU A 210 -24.59 -8.99 11.80
CA GLU A 210 -25.01 -10.38 11.55
C GLU A 210 -23.84 -11.37 11.36
N LYS A 211 -22.57 -10.97 11.58
CA LYS A 211 -21.36 -11.80 11.39
C LYS A 211 -21.11 -12.27 9.95
N VAL A 212 -21.73 -11.67 8.96
CA VAL A 212 -21.45 -11.92 7.55
C VAL A 212 -20.28 -11.04 7.13
N LEU A 213 -19.18 -11.67 6.73
CA LEU A 213 -18.01 -10.98 6.21
C LEU A 213 -18.26 -10.60 4.74
N VAL A 214 -18.40 -9.30 4.45
CA VAL A 214 -18.53 -8.79 3.09
C VAL A 214 -17.21 -8.15 2.66
N THR A 215 -16.70 -8.54 1.50
CA THR A 215 -15.47 -7.99 0.93
C THR A 215 -15.79 -6.90 -0.11
N GLY A 216 -14.99 -5.82 -0.14
CA GLY A 216 -15.05 -4.83 -1.21
C GLY A 216 -16.14 -3.76 -1.08
N VAL A 217 -16.75 -3.55 0.10
CA VAL A 217 -17.82 -2.53 0.29
C VAL A 217 -17.25 -1.11 0.33
N HIS A 218 -16.11 -0.91 0.98
CA HIS A 218 -15.50 0.40 1.21
C HIS A 218 -14.08 0.54 0.64
N GLY A 219 -13.67 -0.36 -0.25
CA GLY A 219 -12.35 -0.37 -0.86
C GLY A 219 -12.17 -1.60 -1.74
N PRO A 220 -10.97 -1.86 -2.29
CA PRO A 220 -10.71 -2.98 -3.17
C PRO A 220 -11.08 -4.32 -2.53
N GLY A 221 -11.91 -5.09 -3.21
CA GLY A 221 -12.29 -6.44 -2.80
C GLY A 221 -11.18 -7.47 -3.01
N ARG A 222 -10.14 -7.10 -3.78
CA ARG A 222 -8.98 -7.93 -4.07
C ARG A 222 -7.70 -7.13 -3.84
N PHE A 223 -6.73 -7.77 -3.20
CA PHE A 223 -5.42 -7.18 -2.95
C PHE A 223 -4.33 -8.10 -3.49
N VAL A 224 -3.47 -7.57 -4.36
CA VAL A 224 -2.39 -8.32 -5.00
C VAL A 224 -1.07 -7.63 -4.69
N ILE A 225 -0.09 -8.39 -4.23
CA ILE A 225 1.26 -7.92 -3.96
C ILE A 225 2.20 -8.60 -4.94
N VAL A 226 2.93 -7.82 -5.73
CA VAL A 226 3.96 -8.31 -6.64
C VAL A 226 5.31 -8.04 -6.00
N LEU A 227 5.95 -9.08 -5.49
CA LEU A 227 7.30 -9.04 -4.93
C LEU A 227 8.32 -9.06 -6.07
N LEU A 228 9.29 -8.13 -6.01
CA LEU A 228 10.35 -7.99 -7.00
C LEU A 228 11.69 -8.33 -6.36
N ASP A 229 12.35 -9.39 -6.85
CA ASP A 229 13.62 -9.87 -6.28
C ASP A 229 14.80 -8.95 -6.62
N ARG A 230 14.72 -8.23 -7.73
CA ARG A 230 15.74 -7.28 -8.20
C ARG A 230 15.07 -6.00 -8.66
N THR A 231 15.57 -4.88 -8.21
CA THR A 231 15.09 -3.53 -8.62
C THR A 231 16.25 -2.66 -9.03
#